data_0418516c49096c625e61ed62c66f4b71
#
_entry.id   0418516c49096c625e61ed62c66f4b71
#
_cell.length_a   1.000
_cell.length_b   1.000
_cell.length_c   1.000
_cell.angle_alpha   90.00
_cell.angle_beta   90.00
_cell.angle_gamma   90.00
#
_symmetry.space_group_name_H-M   'P 1'
#
loop_
_entity.id
_entity.type
_entity.pdbx_description
1 polymer ?
#
loop_
_entity_poly.entity_id
_entity_poly.type
_entity_poly.pdbx_seq_one_letter_code
_entity_poly.pdbx_strand_id
1 'polypeptide(L)'
;MAQWQRAGGAILALTVAMSPVGYQMLKSHEGLGQPGAAVQKAYADPYYGWRIATICYGHTAGVKQGDTATMAQCEQFLKQDVTRHCALVYDALLPIGIWLTQGEQDAYCSFAYNLGKFKGTDSVYGRLLKQDDWGACMGLLKYWYSNGQPSRGLWDRRYAEYNLCISQLDIKRYGPR
;
A
#
# COMPACT_ATOMS: atom_id res chain seq x y z
N MET A 1 14.95 -17.71 18.96
CA MET A 1 13.80 -17.12 19.69
C MET A 1 14.20 -15.69 20.05
N ALA A 2 13.78 -14.71 19.29
CA ALA A 2 14.04 -13.31 19.60
C ALA A 2 13.09 -12.90 20.73
N GLN A 3 13.65 -12.63 21.92
CA GLN A 3 12.92 -12.11 23.05
C GLN A 3 12.55 -10.65 22.77
N TRP A 4 11.26 -10.40 22.64
CA TRP A 4 10.71 -9.06 22.77
C TRP A 4 10.84 -8.66 24.25
N GLN A 5 11.85 -7.85 24.58
CA GLN A 5 11.90 -7.23 25.91
C GLN A 5 10.72 -6.27 26.02
N ARG A 6 9.78 -6.63 26.91
CA ARG A 6 8.75 -5.71 27.39
C ARG A 6 9.43 -4.60 28.20
N ALA A 7 9.78 -3.51 27.54
CA ALA A 7 10.02 -2.26 28.23
C ALA A 7 8.68 -1.79 28.79
N GLY A 8 8.66 -1.51 30.11
CA GLY A 8 7.44 -1.27 30.88
C GLY A 8 6.53 -0.20 30.28
N GLY A 9 5.27 -0.54 30.15
CA GLY A 9 4.15 0.38 30.33
C GLY A 9 3.80 1.37 29.22
N ALA A 10 4.48 1.43 28.09
CA ALA A 10 4.02 2.14 26.91
C ALA A 10 3.91 1.14 25.75
N ILE A 11 2.70 0.79 25.37
CA ILE A 11 2.44 0.29 24.04
C ILE A 11 2.79 1.49 23.15
N LEU A 12 4.04 1.55 22.66
CA LEU A 12 4.33 2.32 21.46
C LEU A 12 3.41 1.71 20.41
N ALA A 13 2.30 2.39 20.14
CA ALA A 13 1.56 2.17 18.92
C ALA A 13 2.59 2.37 17.83
N LEU A 14 3.14 1.28 17.29
CA LEU A 14 3.84 1.30 16.03
C LEU A 14 2.86 1.98 15.10
N THR A 15 3.09 3.27 14.84
CA THR A 15 2.34 3.97 13.83
C THR A 15 2.70 3.26 12.54
N VAL A 16 1.81 2.38 12.14
CA VAL A 16 1.81 1.65 10.90
C VAL A 16 1.65 2.68 9.78
N ALA A 17 2.73 3.37 9.48
CA ALA A 17 2.74 4.46 8.52
C ALA A 17 3.72 4.14 7.42
N MET A 18 3.28 4.29 6.19
CA MET A 18 4.22 4.38 5.06
C MET A 18 5.21 5.51 5.32
N SER A 19 6.46 5.32 4.87
CA SER A 19 7.45 6.38 4.86
C SER A 19 7.05 7.51 3.90
N PRO A 20 7.63 8.70 4.01
CA PRO A 20 7.44 9.75 3.01
C PRO A 20 7.76 9.29 1.58
N VAL A 21 8.76 8.42 1.41
CA VAL A 21 9.13 7.84 0.10
C VAL A 21 8.01 6.94 -0.43
N GLY A 22 7.47 6.05 0.42
CA GLY A 22 6.34 5.19 0.08
C GLY A 22 5.10 6.00 -0.29
N TYR A 23 4.78 7.06 0.47
CA TYR A 23 3.67 7.96 0.14
C TYR A 23 3.84 8.64 -1.21
N GLN A 24 5.03 9.16 -1.51
CA GLN A 24 5.30 9.82 -2.79
C GLN A 24 5.17 8.83 -3.96
N MET A 25 5.72 7.64 -3.82
CA MET A 25 5.58 6.57 -4.81
C MET A 25 4.09 6.23 -5.03
N LEU A 26 3.31 6.02 -3.98
CA LEU A 26 1.89 5.72 -4.09
C LEU A 26 1.13 6.84 -4.80
N LYS A 27 1.34 8.10 -4.40
CA LYS A 27 0.71 9.27 -5.03
C LYS A 27 1.02 9.38 -6.52
N SER A 28 2.25 9.05 -6.94
CA SER A 28 2.63 9.11 -8.36
C SER A 28 1.89 8.09 -9.23
N HIS A 29 1.41 7.01 -8.63
CA HIS A 29 0.66 5.97 -9.35
C HIS A 29 -0.87 6.12 -9.27
N GLU A 30 -1.40 6.74 -8.20
CA GLU A 30 -2.85 6.95 -8.09
C GLU A 30 -3.34 8.14 -8.93
N GLY A 31 -2.48 9.17 -9.04
CA GLY A 31 -2.87 10.41 -9.72
C GLY A 31 -3.97 11.17 -8.98
N LEU A 32 -4.27 12.37 -9.47
CA LEU A 32 -5.42 13.16 -9.05
C LEU A 32 -6.48 13.11 -10.15
N GLY A 33 -7.74 13.04 -9.77
CA GLY A 33 -8.84 13.09 -10.74
C GLY A 33 -8.80 14.35 -11.62
N GLN A 34 -8.34 15.46 -11.07
CA GLN A 34 -8.18 16.74 -11.75
C GLN A 34 -6.82 17.38 -11.41
N PRO A 35 -5.74 16.96 -12.08
CA PRO A 35 -4.40 17.48 -11.82
C PRO A 35 -4.35 19.03 -11.95
N GLY A 36 -3.72 19.70 -10.98
CA GLY A 36 -3.56 21.15 -10.97
C GLY A 36 -4.76 21.94 -10.43
N ALA A 37 -5.91 21.32 -10.20
CA ALA A 37 -7.05 21.99 -9.59
C ALA A 37 -6.85 22.17 -8.07
N ALA A 38 -7.11 23.37 -7.56
CA ALA A 38 -7.05 23.65 -6.11
C ALA A 38 -8.15 22.91 -5.32
N VAL A 39 -9.27 22.61 -5.98
CA VAL A 39 -10.40 21.85 -5.46
C VAL A 39 -10.68 20.69 -6.39
N GLN A 40 -10.66 19.49 -5.86
CA GLN A 40 -11.02 18.29 -6.59
C GLN A 40 -12.54 18.08 -6.55
N LYS A 41 -13.10 17.56 -7.62
CA LYS A 41 -14.53 17.18 -7.71
C LYS A 41 -14.66 15.69 -7.81
N ALA A 42 -15.72 15.15 -7.20
CA ALA A 42 -16.04 13.75 -7.36
C ALA A 42 -16.33 13.42 -8.84
N TYR A 43 -15.89 12.25 -9.26
CA TYR A 43 -16.11 11.71 -10.60
C TYR A 43 -16.67 10.28 -10.54
N ALA A 44 -17.32 9.86 -11.60
CA ALA A 44 -17.84 8.50 -11.73
C ALA A 44 -16.70 7.51 -11.94
N ASP A 45 -16.74 6.35 -11.27
CA ASP A 45 -15.84 5.25 -11.56
C ASP A 45 -15.97 4.80 -13.03
N PRO A 46 -14.88 4.54 -13.76
CA PRO A 46 -14.93 4.15 -15.17
C PRO A 46 -15.75 2.90 -15.47
N TYR A 47 -15.85 1.97 -14.51
CA TYR A 47 -16.56 0.69 -14.67
C TYR A 47 -17.94 0.69 -14.01
N TYR A 48 -18.07 1.32 -12.83
CA TYR A 48 -19.28 1.29 -12.01
C TYR A 48 -20.11 2.57 -12.07
N GLY A 49 -19.60 3.61 -12.76
CA GLY A 49 -20.27 4.91 -12.85
C GLY A 49 -20.45 5.56 -11.47
N TRP A 50 -21.52 6.30 -11.29
CA TRP A 50 -21.85 6.97 -10.03
C TRP A 50 -22.24 6.03 -8.88
N ARG A 51 -22.34 4.74 -9.12
CA ARG A 51 -22.52 3.75 -8.03
C ARG A 51 -21.30 3.71 -7.12
N ILE A 52 -20.13 4.04 -7.68
CA ILE A 52 -18.87 4.23 -6.94
C ILE A 52 -18.34 5.60 -7.32
N ALA A 53 -18.81 6.65 -6.61
CA ALA A 53 -18.24 7.98 -6.76
C ALA A 53 -16.84 8.02 -6.16
N THR A 54 -15.89 8.62 -6.86
CA THR A 54 -14.47 8.65 -6.50
C THR A 54 -13.99 10.10 -6.45
N ILE A 55 -13.09 10.42 -5.53
CA ILE A 55 -12.50 11.76 -5.40
C ILE A 55 -11.01 11.68 -5.06
N CYS A 56 -10.24 12.73 -5.35
CA CYS A 56 -8.83 12.86 -4.99
C CYS A 56 -7.97 11.71 -5.55
N TYR A 57 -7.26 10.99 -4.70
CA TYR A 57 -6.36 9.87 -5.00
C TYR A 57 -7.10 8.52 -4.97
N GLY A 58 -8.29 8.45 -5.53
CA GLY A 58 -9.05 7.21 -5.57
C GLY A 58 -9.93 6.96 -4.33
N HIS A 59 -10.15 7.95 -3.47
CA HIS A 59 -11.02 7.82 -2.30
C HIS A 59 -12.49 7.63 -2.71
N THR A 60 -13.14 6.62 -2.13
CA THR A 60 -14.54 6.27 -2.46
C THR A 60 -15.46 6.26 -1.24
N ALA A 61 -14.90 6.18 -0.02
CA ALA A 61 -15.69 6.00 1.19
C ALA A 61 -16.56 7.22 1.49
N GLY A 62 -17.88 7.05 1.40
CA GLY A 62 -18.85 8.12 1.68
C GLY A 62 -18.97 9.20 0.59
N VAL A 63 -18.23 9.08 -0.51
CA VAL A 63 -18.24 10.05 -1.61
C VAL A 63 -19.53 9.95 -2.41
N LYS A 64 -20.07 11.10 -2.79
CA LYS A 64 -21.29 11.24 -3.59
C LYS A 64 -21.04 12.13 -4.80
N GLN A 65 -21.89 12.00 -5.81
CA GLN A 65 -21.91 12.93 -6.94
C GLN A 65 -22.10 14.36 -6.45
N GLY A 66 -21.25 15.27 -6.92
CA GLY A 66 -21.27 16.70 -6.54
C GLY A 66 -20.34 17.05 -5.38
N ASP A 67 -19.78 16.07 -4.68
CA ASP A 67 -18.81 16.34 -3.61
C ASP A 67 -17.55 17.02 -4.14
N THR A 68 -16.97 17.85 -3.31
CA THR A 68 -15.70 18.55 -3.58
C THR A 68 -14.76 18.40 -2.39
N ALA A 69 -13.45 18.44 -2.64
CA ALA A 69 -12.43 18.39 -1.60
C ALA A 69 -11.26 19.31 -1.94
N THR A 70 -10.76 20.03 -0.95
CA THR A 70 -9.49 20.74 -1.03
C THR A 70 -8.32 19.76 -1.07
N MET A 71 -7.15 20.21 -1.51
CA MET A 71 -5.94 19.36 -1.49
C MET A 71 -5.60 18.86 -0.08
N ALA A 72 -5.81 19.66 0.96
CA ALA A 72 -5.61 19.24 2.35
C ALA A 72 -6.55 18.08 2.74
N GLN A 73 -7.81 18.12 2.31
CA GLN A 73 -8.76 17.02 2.51
C GLN A 73 -8.36 15.79 1.71
N CYS A 74 -7.88 15.96 0.47
CA CYS A 74 -7.37 14.83 -0.34
C CYS A 74 -6.20 14.11 0.35
N GLU A 75 -5.28 14.85 0.95
CA GLU A 75 -4.18 14.28 1.74
C GLU A 75 -4.68 13.52 2.98
N GLN A 76 -5.70 14.02 3.65
CA GLN A 76 -6.33 13.32 4.78
C GLN A 76 -7.00 12.02 4.33
N PHE A 77 -7.76 12.04 3.23
CA PHE A 77 -8.40 10.85 2.67
C PHE A 77 -7.35 9.80 2.28
N LEU A 78 -6.30 10.22 1.58
CA LEU A 78 -5.21 9.32 1.23
C LEU A 78 -4.58 8.67 2.47
N LYS A 79 -4.31 9.46 3.52
CA LYS A 79 -3.75 8.96 4.77
C LYS A 79 -4.65 7.93 5.45
N GLN A 80 -5.96 8.16 5.47
CA GLN A 80 -6.94 7.22 6.01
C GLN A 80 -6.98 5.93 5.20
N ASP A 81 -7.02 6.03 3.87
CA ASP A 81 -7.06 4.88 2.98
C ASP A 81 -5.78 4.05 3.06
N VAL A 82 -4.61 4.70 3.09
CA VAL A 82 -3.32 4.02 3.29
C VAL A 82 -3.30 3.28 4.63
N THR A 83 -3.73 3.92 5.72
CA THR A 83 -3.79 3.27 7.04
C THR A 83 -4.65 2.03 7.01
N ARG A 84 -5.84 2.11 6.40
CA ARG A 84 -6.77 0.98 6.26
C ARG A 84 -6.17 -0.17 5.44
N HIS A 85 -5.48 0.13 4.34
CA HIS A 85 -4.91 -0.90 3.48
C HIS A 85 -3.60 -1.48 4.06
N CYS A 86 -2.80 -0.67 4.75
CA CYS A 86 -1.68 -1.18 5.51
C CYS A 86 -2.13 -2.15 6.63
N ALA A 87 -3.27 -1.91 7.26
CA ALA A 87 -3.82 -2.84 8.24
C ALA A 87 -4.01 -4.25 7.67
N LEU A 88 -4.38 -4.39 6.38
CA LEU A 88 -4.47 -5.71 5.72
C LEU A 88 -3.14 -6.47 5.73
N VAL A 89 -2.02 -5.76 5.62
CA VAL A 89 -0.67 -6.35 5.66
C VAL A 89 -0.32 -6.77 7.08
N TYR A 90 -0.54 -5.89 8.05
CA TYR A 90 -0.19 -6.16 9.45
C TYR A 90 -1.05 -7.24 10.09
N ASP A 91 -2.37 -7.21 9.85
CA ASP A 91 -3.30 -8.23 10.32
C ASP A 91 -2.98 -9.62 9.73
N ALA A 92 -2.27 -9.63 8.60
CA ALA A 92 -1.81 -10.87 8.00
C ALA A 92 -0.51 -11.40 8.62
N LEU A 93 0.43 -10.52 9.00
CA LEU A 93 1.81 -10.88 9.30
C LEU A 93 2.16 -10.83 10.79
N LEU A 94 1.64 -9.86 11.57
CA LEU A 94 1.94 -9.74 12.99
C LEU A 94 1.55 -10.97 13.81
N PRO A 95 0.37 -11.59 13.60
CA PRO A 95 -0.02 -12.77 14.38
C PRO A 95 0.91 -13.97 14.18
N ILE A 96 1.65 -14.01 13.08
CA ILE A 96 2.58 -15.10 12.74
C ILE A 96 4.05 -14.71 12.92
N GLY A 97 4.32 -13.55 13.56
CA GLY A 97 5.66 -13.13 13.94
C GLY A 97 6.55 -12.67 12.79
N ILE A 98 5.99 -12.34 11.62
CA ILE A 98 6.75 -11.78 10.49
C ILE A 98 6.81 -10.26 10.66
N TRP A 99 8.02 -9.72 10.73
CA TRP A 99 8.27 -8.29 10.69
C TRP A 99 8.81 -7.86 9.32
N LEU A 100 8.55 -6.62 8.95
CA LEU A 100 8.94 -6.03 7.68
C LEU A 100 9.99 -4.94 7.88
N THR A 101 10.91 -4.79 6.95
CA THR A 101 11.70 -3.57 6.81
C THR A 101 10.78 -2.43 6.34
N GLN A 102 11.22 -1.18 6.47
CA GLN A 102 10.43 -0.04 5.99
C GLN A 102 10.17 -0.12 4.48
N GLY A 103 11.15 -0.59 3.70
CA GLY A 103 10.99 -0.77 2.24
C GLY A 103 9.94 -1.82 1.88
N GLU A 104 9.92 -2.95 2.58
CA GLU A 104 8.89 -3.98 2.42
C GLU A 104 7.52 -3.47 2.84
N GLN A 105 7.46 -2.73 3.96
CA GLN A 105 6.23 -2.13 4.46
C GLN A 105 5.62 -1.18 3.43
N ASP A 106 6.40 -0.24 2.90
CA ASP A 106 5.96 0.71 1.90
C ASP A 106 5.46 0.00 0.64
N ALA A 107 6.20 -0.99 0.17
CA ALA A 107 5.85 -1.77 -1.01
C ALA A 107 4.55 -2.56 -0.83
N TYR A 108 4.43 -3.31 0.27
CA TYR A 108 3.25 -4.14 0.51
C TYR A 108 2.02 -3.33 0.87
N CYS A 109 2.17 -2.19 1.55
CA CYS A 109 1.05 -1.25 1.78
C CYS A 109 0.53 -0.68 0.44
N SER A 110 1.43 -0.24 -0.46
CA SER A 110 1.04 0.22 -1.80
C SER A 110 0.37 -0.88 -2.62
N PHE A 111 0.92 -2.09 -2.56
CA PHE A 111 0.36 -3.26 -3.21
C PHE A 111 -1.04 -3.59 -2.69
N ALA A 112 -1.22 -3.61 -1.37
CA ALA A 112 -2.53 -3.86 -0.75
C ALA A 112 -3.53 -2.74 -1.05
N TYR A 113 -3.08 -1.48 -1.12
CA TYR A 113 -3.90 -0.34 -1.53
C TYR A 113 -4.47 -0.54 -2.94
N ASN A 114 -3.64 -0.97 -3.88
CA ASN A 114 -4.06 -1.17 -5.28
C ASN A 114 -4.97 -2.40 -5.46
N LEU A 115 -4.68 -3.51 -4.75
CA LEU A 115 -5.44 -4.76 -4.89
C LEU A 115 -6.67 -4.86 -3.98
N GLY A 116 -6.77 -4.04 -2.94
CA GLY A 116 -7.79 -4.16 -1.90
C GLY A 116 -7.64 -5.40 -1.01
N LYS A 117 -6.53 -6.12 -1.11
CA LYS A 117 -6.24 -7.34 -0.33
C LYS A 117 -4.74 -7.59 -0.20
N PHE A 118 -4.36 -8.43 0.79
CA PHE A 118 -2.99 -8.93 0.94
C PHE A 118 -2.95 -10.45 1.09
N LYS A 119 -3.73 -11.03 2.02
CA LYS A 119 -3.91 -12.48 2.12
C LYS A 119 -4.42 -13.07 0.81
N GLY A 120 -4.00 -14.30 0.48
CA GLY A 120 -4.37 -14.97 -0.76
C GLY A 120 -3.59 -14.50 -2.00
N THR A 121 -2.53 -13.71 -1.82
CA THR A 121 -1.58 -13.37 -2.88
C THR A 121 -0.41 -14.36 -2.83
N ASP A 122 -0.54 -15.51 -3.47
CA ASP A 122 0.40 -16.63 -3.34
C ASP A 122 1.84 -16.27 -3.66
N SER A 123 2.07 -15.41 -4.65
CA SER A 123 3.42 -14.99 -5.04
C SER A 123 4.03 -13.92 -4.11
N VAL A 124 3.24 -13.28 -3.23
CA VAL A 124 3.71 -12.32 -2.22
C VAL A 124 3.50 -12.91 -0.83
N TYR A 125 2.26 -12.94 -0.34
CA TYR A 125 1.95 -13.45 1.01
C TYR A 125 2.37 -14.91 1.20
N GLY A 126 2.10 -15.77 0.21
CA GLY A 126 2.49 -17.19 0.26
C GLY A 126 4.01 -17.41 0.30
N ARG A 127 4.81 -16.47 -0.23
CA ARG A 127 6.27 -16.47 -0.11
C ARG A 127 6.74 -16.04 1.27
N LEU A 128 6.13 -15.00 1.85
CA LEU A 128 6.44 -14.56 3.22
C LEU A 128 6.16 -15.67 4.25
N LEU A 129 5.10 -16.45 4.07
CA LEU A 129 4.84 -17.63 4.92
C LEU A 129 5.96 -18.68 4.88
N LYS A 130 6.74 -18.70 3.81
CA LYS A 130 7.90 -19.58 3.61
C LYS A 130 9.23 -18.91 3.98
N GLN A 131 9.18 -17.71 4.58
CA GLN A 131 10.35 -16.89 4.92
C GLN A 131 11.22 -16.56 3.68
N ASP A 132 10.59 -16.48 2.51
CA ASP A 132 11.21 -16.13 1.24
C ASP A 132 10.94 -14.65 0.91
N ASP A 133 11.59 -13.75 1.65
CA ASP A 133 11.40 -12.30 1.53
C ASP A 133 11.76 -11.79 0.13
N TRP A 134 12.87 -12.30 -0.44
CA TRP A 134 13.28 -11.95 -1.80
C TRP A 134 12.24 -12.42 -2.83
N GLY A 135 11.79 -13.67 -2.72
CA GLY A 135 10.75 -14.20 -3.60
C GLY A 135 9.42 -13.47 -3.45
N ALA A 136 9.10 -12.95 -2.26
CA ALA A 136 7.90 -12.13 -2.04
C ALA A 136 8.00 -10.79 -2.77
N CYS A 137 9.15 -10.10 -2.68
CA CYS A 137 9.39 -8.87 -3.44
C CYS A 137 9.31 -9.10 -4.96
N MET A 138 9.95 -10.17 -5.47
CA MET A 138 9.83 -10.59 -6.88
C MET A 138 8.39 -10.93 -7.27
N GLY A 139 7.62 -11.43 -6.31
CA GLY A 139 6.22 -11.80 -6.50
C GLY A 139 5.33 -10.61 -6.89
N LEU A 140 5.68 -9.39 -6.47
CA LEU A 140 4.97 -8.16 -6.85
C LEU A 140 4.90 -8.01 -8.38
N LEU A 141 5.98 -8.32 -9.08
CA LEU A 141 6.10 -8.17 -10.52
C LEU A 141 5.13 -9.04 -11.33
N LYS A 142 4.38 -9.95 -10.68
CA LYS A 142 3.36 -10.78 -11.36
C LYS A 142 2.00 -10.08 -11.49
N TYR A 143 1.77 -8.96 -10.81
CA TYR A 143 0.45 -8.30 -10.71
C TYR A 143 0.33 -7.06 -11.61
N TRP A 144 0.65 -7.19 -12.89
CA TRP A 144 0.63 -6.08 -13.85
C TRP A 144 -0.42 -6.23 -14.97
N TYR A 145 -1.31 -7.21 -14.84
CA TYR A 145 -2.45 -7.38 -15.74
C TYR A 145 -3.71 -6.75 -15.15
N SER A 146 -4.55 -6.18 -16.02
CA SER A 146 -5.90 -5.71 -15.71
C SER A 146 -6.87 -6.30 -16.72
N ASN A 147 -7.93 -6.95 -16.25
CA ASN A 147 -8.91 -7.65 -17.11
C ASN A 147 -8.27 -8.59 -18.15
N GLY A 148 -7.22 -9.31 -17.73
CA GLY A 148 -6.48 -10.25 -18.60
C GLY A 148 -5.56 -9.59 -19.64
N GLN A 149 -5.46 -8.27 -19.64
CA GLN A 149 -4.59 -7.52 -20.54
C GLN A 149 -3.38 -6.93 -19.80
N PRO A 150 -2.19 -6.89 -20.42
CA PRO A 150 -1.03 -6.24 -19.84
C PRO A 150 -1.28 -4.72 -19.68
N SER A 151 -0.89 -4.18 -18.51
CA SER A 151 -1.03 -2.77 -18.20
C SER A 151 0.33 -2.15 -17.88
N ARG A 152 0.76 -1.20 -18.71
CA ARG A 152 2.03 -0.49 -18.51
C ARG A 152 2.05 0.25 -17.16
N GLY A 153 0.96 0.93 -16.79
CA GLY A 153 0.87 1.64 -15.50
C GLY A 153 1.00 0.71 -14.30
N LEU A 154 0.39 -0.50 -14.37
CA LEU A 154 0.56 -1.50 -13.32
C LEU A 154 1.98 -2.07 -13.31
N TRP A 155 2.61 -2.26 -14.46
CA TRP A 155 4.02 -2.67 -14.52
C TRP A 155 4.93 -1.65 -13.84
N ASP A 156 4.81 -0.39 -14.19
CA ASP A 156 5.63 0.69 -13.63
C ASP A 156 5.43 0.79 -12.10
N ARG A 157 4.19 0.62 -11.63
CA ARG A 157 3.87 0.55 -10.20
C ARG A 157 4.52 -0.65 -9.51
N ARG A 158 4.37 -1.85 -10.06
CA ARG A 158 4.98 -3.08 -9.50
C ARG A 158 6.49 -2.98 -9.46
N TYR A 159 7.09 -2.38 -10.47
CA TYR A 159 8.54 -2.18 -10.50
C TYR A 159 9.02 -1.18 -9.44
N ALA A 160 8.29 -0.10 -9.22
CA ALA A 160 8.57 0.85 -8.13
C ALA A 160 8.43 0.18 -6.75
N GLU A 161 7.36 -0.57 -6.52
CA GLU A 161 7.15 -1.34 -5.29
C GLU A 161 8.25 -2.39 -5.08
N TYR A 162 8.64 -3.12 -6.12
CA TYR A 162 9.74 -4.08 -6.06
C TYR A 162 11.05 -3.41 -5.62
N ASN A 163 11.40 -2.26 -6.19
CA ASN A 163 12.61 -1.55 -5.85
C ASN A 163 12.62 -1.08 -4.38
N LEU A 164 11.49 -0.61 -3.85
CA LEU A 164 11.36 -0.29 -2.42
C LEU A 164 11.50 -1.55 -1.57
N CYS A 165 10.83 -2.63 -1.95
CA CYS A 165 10.82 -3.89 -1.24
C CYS A 165 12.23 -4.42 -1.01
N ILE A 166 13.05 -4.45 -2.07
CA ILE A 166 14.42 -5.01 -2.00
C ILE A 166 15.42 -4.06 -1.36
N SER A 167 15.13 -2.76 -1.28
CA SER A 167 16.10 -1.73 -0.90
C SER A 167 16.71 -1.91 0.49
N GLN A 168 16.05 -2.66 1.37
CA GLN A 168 16.47 -2.86 2.75
C GLN A 168 16.49 -4.34 3.18
N LEU A 169 16.42 -5.29 2.24
CA LEU A 169 16.42 -6.72 2.57
C LEU A 169 17.72 -7.17 3.26
N ASP A 170 18.84 -6.52 2.97
CA ASP A 170 20.10 -6.83 3.64
C ASP A 170 20.07 -6.54 5.15
N ILE A 171 19.21 -5.62 5.62
CA ILE A 171 19.01 -5.37 7.05
C ILE A 171 18.42 -6.62 7.74
N LYS A 172 17.51 -7.34 7.10
CA LYS A 172 16.97 -8.60 7.63
C LYS A 172 18.03 -9.70 7.69
N ARG A 173 18.91 -9.75 6.70
CA ARG A 173 19.94 -10.78 6.57
C ARG A 173 21.16 -10.52 7.46
N TYR A 174 21.58 -9.26 7.59
CA TYR A 174 22.85 -8.85 8.20
C TYR A 174 22.70 -7.81 9.32
N GLY A 175 21.49 -7.34 9.63
CA GLY A 175 21.23 -6.39 10.70
C GLY A 175 21.44 -7.00 12.09
N PRO A 176 21.52 -6.16 13.15
CA PRO A 176 21.65 -6.65 14.53
C PRO A 176 20.44 -7.50 14.89
N ARG A 177 20.73 -8.69 15.37
CA ARG A 177 19.71 -9.64 15.88
C ARG A 177 19.33 -9.31 17.31
#